data_4796c05499f98f2a52f4a344ccf1c1dc
#
_entry.id   4796c05499f98f2a52f4a344ccf1c1dc
#
_cell.length_a   1.000
_cell.length_b   1.000
_cell.length_c   1.000
_cell.angle_alpha   90.00
_cell.angle_beta   90.00
_cell.angle_gamma   90.00
#
_symmetry.space_group_name_H-M   'P 1'
#
loop_
_entity.id
_entity.type
_entity.pdbx_description
1 polymer ?
#
loop_
_entity_poly.entity_id
_entity_poly.type
_entity_poly.pdbx_seq_one_letter_code
_entity_poly.pdbx_strand_id
1 'polypeptide(L)'
;MRPTTLRPPLRRRAFLLTLFLLPVALSLQAQMLFSENMTMKIDSSKPIQGTFSAMVNFKTEHEELFEVKTFSNLNILIGSKRVINLMGRFEFTTYGSKVTVNEGDLHAEFRYLLQPSFEVYPYVEAQWAGTRGLIRKVSTGVQARYRPINTEHSLMFLTTALFYEAEDWKNLSGDTLSPPYGYNRNIRLHLSTSYRHRLGEKWEITATAIHQANPRYYFSRARFGGALDLKFHLSKVVGLRGTYRFIYDTSPVVPMRKMLTFTNAYLEIAF
;
A
#
# COMPACT_ATOMS: atom_id res chain seq x y z
N MET A 1 -6.84 56.02 -30.89
CA MET A 1 -7.18 54.59 -30.80
C MET A 1 -6.23 53.94 -29.81
N ARG A 2 -6.68 53.52 -28.64
CA ARG A 2 -5.87 52.79 -27.62
C ARG A 2 -6.22 51.31 -27.68
N PRO A 3 -5.25 50.37 -27.64
CA PRO A 3 -5.57 48.96 -27.64
C PRO A 3 -6.01 48.50 -26.23
N THR A 4 -7.14 47.86 -26.16
CA THR A 4 -7.68 47.21 -24.98
C THR A 4 -6.97 45.90 -24.72
N THR A 5 -6.20 45.83 -23.62
CA THR A 5 -5.57 44.57 -23.14
C THR A 5 -6.63 43.72 -22.43
N LEU A 6 -7.03 42.61 -23.03
CA LEU A 6 -7.86 41.57 -22.42
C LEU A 6 -7.05 40.81 -21.34
N ARG A 7 -7.45 40.94 -20.09
CA ARG A 7 -6.95 40.14 -18.99
C ARG A 7 -7.56 38.75 -19.05
N PRO A 8 -6.78 37.66 -18.92
CA PRO A 8 -7.33 36.30 -18.89
C PRO A 8 -8.09 36.03 -17.59
N PRO A 9 -9.15 35.19 -17.61
CA PRO A 9 -10.05 35.02 -16.49
C PRO A 9 -9.44 34.26 -15.32
N LEU A 10 -9.57 34.80 -14.13
CA LEU A 10 -9.14 34.27 -12.82
C LEU A 10 -9.69 32.87 -12.46
N ARG A 11 -10.57 32.30 -13.27
CA ARG A 11 -11.24 31.01 -12.99
C ARG A 11 -10.36 29.77 -13.04
N ARG A 12 -9.19 29.81 -13.72
CA ARG A 12 -8.29 28.63 -13.82
C ARG A 12 -7.40 28.41 -12.59
N ARG A 13 -7.15 29.41 -11.77
CA ARG A 13 -6.32 29.28 -10.56
C ARG A 13 -7.09 28.72 -9.35
N ALA A 14 -8.39 28.92 -9.29
CA ALA A 14 -9.22 28.39 -8.21
C ALA A 14 -9.42 26.86 -8.28
N PHE A 15 -9.41 26.27 -9.49
CA PHE A 15 -9.60 24.83 -9.66
C PHE A 15 -8.42 23.97 -9.20
N LEU A 16 -7.20 24.52 -9.21
CA LEU A 16 -6.01 23.81 -8.74
C LEU A 16 -5.84 23.86 -7.20
N LEU A 17 -6.41 24.86 -6.53
CA LEU A 17 -6.37 24.96 -5.06
C LEU A 17 -7.43 24.07 -4.38
N THR A 18 -8.57 23.83 -5.04
CA THR A 18 -9.62 22.97 -4.48
C THR A 18 -9.29 21.48 -4.53
N LEU A 19 -8.32 21.07 -5.33
CA LEU A 19 -7.86 19.68 -5.39
C LEU A 19 -6.94 19.29 -4.20
N PHE A 20 -6.41 20.29 -3.47
CA PHE A 20 -5.54 20.06 -2.29
C PHE A 20 -6.27 20.10 -0.95
N LEU A 21 -7.56 20.43 -0.94
CA LEU A 21 -8.41 20.49 0.27
C LEU A 21 -9.38 19.30 0.36
N LEU A 22 -8.99 18.12 -0.12
CA LEU A 22 -9.70 16.89 0.22
C LEU A 22 -9.51 16.61 1.71
N PRO A 23 -10.61 16.39 2.47
CA PRO A 23 -10.52 16.18 3.91
C PRO A 23 -9.59 15.00 4.20
N VAL A 24 -8.70 15.19 5.18
CA VAL A 24 -7.93 14.12 5.81
C VAL A 24 -8.95 13.15 6.42
N ALA A 25 -9.42 12.22 5.62
CA ALA A 25 -10.27 11.14 6.08
C ALA A 25 -9.39 10.23 6.93
N LEU A 26 -9.79 10.03 8.18
CA LEU A 26 -9.22 9.11 9.12
C LEU A 26 -8.81 7.80 8.43
N SER A 27 -7.52 7.51 8.46
CA SER A 27 -6.89 6.41 7.74
C SER A 27 -7.28 5.08 8.39
N LEU A 28 -8.35 4.48 7.93
CA LEU A 28 -8.68 3.09 8.23
C LEU A 28 -7.87 2.20 7.29
N GLN A 29 -6.98 1.41 7.84
CA GLN A 29 -6.02 0.64 7.04
C GLN A 29 -6.56 -0.72 6.59
N ALA A 30 -6.11 -1.16 5.43
CA ALA A 30 -6.72 -2.19 4.63
C ALA A 30 -6.23 -3.61 4.91
N GLN A 31 -7.10 -4.59 4.65
CA GLN A 31 -6.86 -6.05 4.69
C GLN A 31 -5.99 -6.58 3.54
N MET A 32 -5.46 -5.71 2.69
CA MET A 32 -4.74 -6.08 1.47
C MET A 32 -3.45 -5.29 1.41
N LEU A 33 -2.33 -5.97 1.28
CA LEU A 33 -1.04 -5.35 1.07
C LEU A 33 -0.84 -5.09 -0.43
N PHE A 34 -0.38 -3.89 -0.77
CA PHE A 34 0.01 -3.49 -2.12
C PHE A 34 1.52 -3.63 -2.28
N SER A 35 2.04 -4.86 -2.17
CA SER A 35 3.48 -5.13 -2.28
C SER A 35 4.07 -4.72 -3.62
N GLU A 36 3.27 -4.75 -4.69
CA GLU A 36 3.68 -4.35 -6.03
C GLU A 36 4.10 -2.88 -6.11
N ASN A 37 3.41 -1.99 -5.39
CA ASN A 37 3.75 -0.58 -5.34
C ASN A 37 5.06 -0.31 -4.58
N MET A 38 5.45 -1.25 -3.75
CA MET A 38 6.64 -1.17 -2.91
C MET A 38 7.85 -1.87 -3.53
N THR A 39 7.61 -2.68 -4.56
CA THR A 39 8.68 -3.42 -5.24
C THR A 39 9.67 -2.48 -5.91
N MET A 40 10.94 -2.56 -5.51
CA MET A 40 12.03 -1.81 -6.10
C MET A 40 12.61 -2.55 -7.32
N LYS A 41 13.13 -1.79 -8.29
CA LYS A 41 14.01 -2.35 -9.32
C LYS A 41 15.33 -2.74 -8.63
N ILE A 42 15.72 -4.00 -8.76
CA ILE A 42 16.97 -4.50 -8.18
C ILE A 42 18.15 -3.97 -8.96
N ASP A 43 19.04 -3.28 -8.27
CA ASP A 43 20.38 -2.93 -8.78
C ASP A 43 21.37 -4.03 -8.38
N SER A 44 21.86 -4.77 -9.38
CA SER A 44 22.78 -5.88 -9.14
C SER A 44 24.16 -5.45 -8.63
N SER A 45 24.48 -4.17 -8.71
CA SER A 45 25.73 -3.61 -8.17
C SER A 45 25.68 -3.42 -6.65
N LYS A 46 24.48 -3.39 -6.05
CA LYS A 46 24.27 -3.16 -4.63
C LYS A 46 23.73 -4.43 -3.95
N PRO A 47 24.50 -5.07 -3.04
CA PRO A 47 24.04 -6.27 -2.34
C PRO A 47 22.88 -5.98 -1.38
N ILE A 48 22.79 -4.78 -0.86
CA ILE A 48 21.71 -4.31 0.03
C ILE A 48 21.21 -2.98 -0.51
N GLN A 49 19.89 -2.87 -0.64
CA GLN A 49 19.23 -1.65 -1.10
C GLN A 49 17.84 -1.55 -0.47
N GLY A 50 17.42 -0.35 -0.13
CA GLY A 50 16.16 -0.18 0.56
C GLY A 50 15.60 1.23 0.51
N THR A 51 14.40 1.36 1.04
CA THR A 51 13.76 2.64 1.31
C THR A 51 13.20 2.63 2.73
N PHE A 52 13.28 3.76 3.37
CA PHE A 52 12.67 4.01 4.66
C PHE A 52 11.91 5.33 4.59
N SER A 53 10.71 5.33 5.13
CA SER A 53 9.87 6.53 5.26
C SER A 53 9.35 6.61 6.67
N ALA A 54 9.38 7.79 7.25
CA ALA A 54 8.82 8.06 8.55
C ALA A 54 8.00 9.35 8.53
N MET A 55 6.94 9.37 9.31
CA MET A 55 6.16 10.55 9.66
C MET A 55 5.96 10.53 11.17
N VAL A 56 6.23 11.65 11.80
CA VAL A 56 5.94 11.88 13.23
C VAL A 56 5.10 13.15 13.31
N ASN A 57 3.98 13.07 14.00
CA ASN A 57 3.13 14.21 14.26
C ASN A 57 2.90 14.29 15.77
N PHE A 58 3.14 15.46 16.31
CA PHE A 58 2.87 15.78 17.70
C PHE A 58 2.01 17.04 17.74
N LYS A 59 0.88 16.98 18.44
CA LYS A 59 -0.05 18.10 18.55
C LYS A 59 -0.55 18.17 19.98
N THR A 60 -0.48 19.37 20.55
CA THR A 60 -1.02 19.66 21.87
C THR A 60 -2.29 20.48 21.69
N GLU A 61 -3.43 19.90 22.12
CA GLU A 61 -4.73 20.59 22.17
C GLU A 61 -5.30 20.48 23.57
N HIS A 62 -6.50 19.93 23.72
CA HIS A 62 -7.08 19.60 25.02
C HIS A 62 -6.38 18.36 25.63
N GLU A 63 -5.99 17.42 24.77
CA GLU A 63 -5.12 16.28 25.09
C GLU A 63 -3.98 16.23 24.06
N GLU A 64 -2.89 15.54 24.39
CA GLU A 64 -1.74 15.38 23.51
C GLU A 64 -2.03 14.31 22.47
N LEU A 65 -1.84 14.64 21.19
CA LEU A 65 -1.84 13.69 20.10
C LEU A 65 -0.39 13.39 19.72
N PHE A 66 -0.02 12.12 19.76
CA PHE A 66 1.24 11.62 19.23
C PHE A 66 0.96 10.56 18.17
N GLU A 67 1.49 10.75 16.96
CA GLU A 67 1.32 9.85 15.83
C GLU A 67 2.67 9.52 15.21
N VAL A 68 2.93 8.24 15.01
CA VAL A 68 4.10 7.74 14.27
C VAL A 68 3.62 6.81 13.18
N LYS A 69 4.07 7.07 11.94
CA LYS A 69 3.89 6.16 10.81
C LYS A 69 5.25 5.86 10.21
N THR A 70 5.55 4.59 10.00
CA THR A 70 6.78 4.17 9.34
C THR A 70 6.48 3.23 8.20
N PHE A 71 7.32 3.28 7.20
CA PHE A 71 7.34 2.33 6.12
C PHE A 71 8.78 1.98 5.79
N SER A 72 9.08 0.69 5.61
CA SER A 72 10.39 0.19 5.23
C SER A 72 10.29 -0.85 4.13
N ASN A 73 11.25 -0.86 3.21
CA ASN A 73 11.43 -1.89 2.22
C ASN A 73 12.93 -2.15 2.09
N LEU A 74 13.34 -3.38 2.32
CA LEU A 74 14.72 -3.83 2.28
C LEU A 74 14.86 -5.00 1.30
N ASN A 75 15.79 -4.89 0.36
CA ASN A 75 16.16 -5.95 -0.56
C ASN A 75 17.60 -6.37 -0.29
N ILE A 76 17.82 -7.67 -0.10
CA ILE A 76 19.12 -8.29 0.11
C ILE A 76 19.37 -9.24 -1.05
N LEU A 77 20.36 -8.93 -1.89
CA LEU A 77 20.75 -9.74 -3.04
C LEU A 77 21.66 -10.87 -2.59
N ILE A 78 21.31 -12.11 -2.92
CA ILE A 78 22.10 -13.31 -2.62
C ILE A 78 22.55 -13.93 -3.94
N GLY A 79 23.80 -13.68 -4.29
CA GLY A 79 24.33 -14.01 -5.61
C GLY A 79 23.62 -13.22 -6.71
N SER A 80 23.51 -13.78 -7.91
CA SER A 80 22.98 -13.09 -9.09
C SER A 80 21.46 -13.27 -9.33
N LYS A 81 20.83 -14.22 -8.63
CA LYS A 81 19.46 -14.66 -8.98
C LYS A 81 18.49 -14.76 -7.79
N ARG A 82 18.92 -14.43 -6.57
CA ARG A 82 18.10 -14.57 -5.37
C ARG A 82 18.01 -13.25 -4.64
N VAL A 83 16.83 -12.90 -4.19
CA VAL A 83 16.61 -11.68 -3.42
C VAL A 83 15.70 -11.99 -2.25
N ILE A 84 16.14 -11.66 -1.03
CA ILE A 84 15.23 -11.57 0.12
C ILE A 84 14.69 -10.15 0.13
N ASN A 85 13.39 -10.01 0.12
CA ASN A 85 12.73 -8.72 0.30
C ASN A 85 11.93 -8.74 1.59
N LEU A 86 12.16 -7.72 2.41
CA LEU A 86 11.45 -7.50 3.66
C LEU A 86 10.75 -6.14 3.59
N MET A 87 9.46 -6.12 3.82
CA MET A 87 8.66 -4.91 3.88
C MET A 87 7.94 -4.81 5.20
N GLY A 88 7.85 -3.62 5.75
CA GLY A 88 7.14 -3.38 6.99
C GLY A 88 6.50 -2.00 6.99
N ARG A 89 5.32 -1.94 7.59
CA ARG A 89 4.61 -0.71 7.88
C ARG A 89 4.09 -0.77 9.30
N PHE A 90 4.21 0.34 9.99
CA PHE A 90 3.72 0.48 11.36
C PHE A 90 3.06 1.84 11.51
N GLU A 91 1.90 1.86 12.15
CA GLU A 91 1.18 3.07 12.51
C GLU A 91 0.73 2.99 13.97
N PHE A 92 1.12 4.00 14.74
CA PHE A 92 0.80 4.10 16.15
C PHE A 92 0.34 5.53 16.46
N THR A 93 -0.80 5.66 17.11
CA THR A 93 -1.34 6.95 17.50
C THR A 93 -1.88 6.87 18.94
N THR A 94 -1.53 7.84 19.76
CA THR A 94 -2.14 8.05 21.06
C THR A 94 -2.88 9.39 21.10
N TYR A 95 -3.93 9.44 21.90
CA TYR A 95 -4.62 10.66 22.28
C TYR A 95 -4.73 10.68 23.79
N GLY A 96 -3.99 11.59 24.44
CA GLY A 96 -3.71 11.54 25.87
C GLY A 96 -3.05 10.20 26.25
N SER A 97 -3.59 9.54 27.27
CA SER A 97 -3.12 8.21 27.72
C SER A 97 -3.67 7.04 26.91
N LYS A 98 -4.55 7.27 25.93
CA LYS A 98 -5.23 6.21 25.17
C LYS A 98 -4.53 5.94 23.85
N VAL A 99 -4.24 4.67 23.57
CA VAL A 99 -3.83 4.22 22.24
C VAL A 99 -5.07 4.19 21.34
N THR A 100 -5.10 5.02 20.31
CA THR A 100 -6.20 5.14 19.36
C THR A 100 -5.95 4.36 18.09
N VAL A 101 -4.68 4.26 17.65
CA VAL A 101 -4.28 3.45 16.49
C VAL A 101 -3.10 2.58 16.88
N ASN A 102 -3.18 1.30 16.56
CA ASN A 102 -2.08 0.34 16.60
C ASN A 102 -2.29 -0.63 15.45
N GLU A 103 -1.64 -0.34 14.33
CA GLU A 103 -1.80 -1.08 13.10
C GLU A 103 -0.47 -1.34 12.44
N GLY A 104 -0.36 -2.44 11.71
CA GLY A 104 0.85 -2.72 10.96
C GLY A 104 0.72 -3.92 10.06
N ASP A 105 1.73 -4.06 9.21
CA ASP A 105 1.97 -5.21 8.37
C ASP A 105 3.47 -5.49 8.23
N LEU A 106 3.77 -6.76 8.15
CA LEU A 106 5.10 -7.30 7.83
C LEU A 106 4.95 -8.26 6.65
N HIS A 107 5.83 -8.15 5.68
CA HIS A 107 5.84 -9.00 4.52
C HIS A 107 7.28 -9.43 4.22
N ALA A 108 7.49 -10.72 4.05
CA ALA A 108 8.78 -11.28 3.65
C ALA A 108 8.59 -12.18 2.43
N GLU A 109 9.42 -11.98 1.44
CA GLU A 109 9.43 -12.80 0.22
C GLU A 109 10.84 -13.20 -0.18
N PHE A 110 10.96 -14.41 -0.71
CA PHE A 110 12.21 -14.93 -1.27
C PHE A 110 12.04 -15.06 -2.78
N ARG A 111 12.55 -14.09 -3.52
CA ARG A 111 12.42 -14.03 -4.98
C ARG A 111 13.47 -14.87 -5.68
N TYR A 112 13.02 -15.69 -6.60
CA TYR A 112 13.86 -16.42 -7.52
C TYR A 112 13.70 -15.81 -8.92
N LEU A 113 14.76 -15.15 -9.39
CA LEU A 113 14.80 -14.51 -10.70
C LEU A 113 15.11 -15.57 -11.76
N LEU A 114 14.09 -16.25 -12.27
CA LEU A 114 14.25 -17.34 -13.25
C LEU A 114 14.76 -16.81 -14.59
N GLN A 115 14.20 -15.67 -15.01
CA GLN A 115 14.53 -14.95 -16.25
C GLN A 115 14.44 -13.44 -15.97
N PRO A 116 15.01 -12.58 -16.84
CA PRO A 116 14.92 -11.14 -16.69
C PRO A 116 13.49 -10.59 -16.57
N SER A 117 12.51 -11.30 -17.14
CA SER A 117 11.10 -10.91 -17.15
C SER A 117 10.21 -11.77 -16.27
N PHE A 118 10.71 -12.84 -15.63
CA PHE A 118 9.89 -13.76 -14.87
C PHE A 118 10.51 -14.12 -13.51
N GLU A 119 9.71 -13.98 -12.46
CA GLU A 119 10.06 -14.29 -11.08
C GLU A 119 9.03 -15.22 -10.46
N VAL A 120 9.50 -16.13 -9.59
CA VAL A 120 8.64 -16.90 -8.68
C VAL A 120 9.15 -16.71 -7.28
N TYR A 121 8.25 -16.53 -6.33
CA TYR A 121 8.63 -16.32 -4.94
C TYR A 121 7.58 -16.80 -3.95
N PRO A 122 7.97 -17.63 -2.98
CA PRO A 122 7.22 -17.84 -1.76
C PRO A 122 7.23 -16.57 -0.92
N TYR A 123 6.16 -16.36 -0.14
CA TYR A 123 6.04 -15.24 0.78
C TYR A 123 5.27 -15.62 2.03
N VAL A 124 5.48 -14.84 3.05
CA VAL A 124 4.70 -14.80 4.27
C VAL A 124 4.37 -13.35 4.61
N GLU A 125 3.17 -13.12 5.11
CA GLU A 125 2.65 -11.80 5.48
C GLU A 125 1.92 -11.91 6.80
N ALA A 126 2.13 -10.93 7.68
CA ALA A 126 1.39 -10.75 8.92
C ALA A 126 0.81 -9.32 8.96
N GLN A 127 -0.44 -9.17 9.40
CA GLN A 127 -1.12 -7.88 9.54
C GLN A 127 -1.93 -7.85 10.83
N TRP A 128 -2.04 -6.65 11.42
CA TRP A 128 -2.95 -6.35 12.52
C TRP A 128 -3.49 -4.94 12.36
N ALA A 129 -4.72 -4.71 12.83
CA ALA A 129 -5.38 -3.42 12.69
C ALA A 129 -6.52 -3.28 13.72
N GLY A 130 -6.13 -2.89 14.93
CA GLY A 130 -7.02 -2.80 16.08
C GLY A 130 -8.22 -1.89 15.87
N THR A 131 -8.04 -0.76 15.19
CA THR A 131 -9.12 0.20 14.87
C THR A 131 -10.23 -0.37 14.01
N ARG A 132 -9.96 -1.45 13.27
CA ARG A 132 -10.93 -2.15 12.42
C ARG A 132 -11.42 -3.47 13.03
N GLY A 133 -10.86 -3.83 14.17
CA GLY A 133 -11.12 -5.11 14.79
C GLY A 133 -10.32 -6.27 14.21
N LEU A 134 -9.38 -6.06 13.29
CA LEU A 134 -8.46 -7.11 12.84
C LEU A 134 -7.44 -7.38 13.93
N ILE A 135 -7.62 -8.49 14.66
CA ILE A 135 -6.70 -8.91 15.71
C ILE A 135 -5.38 -9.36 15.08
N ARG A 136 -5.49 -10.24 14.09
CA ARG A 136 -4.36 -10.70 13.28
C ARG A 136 -4.85 -11.28 11.95
N LYS A 137 -3.99 -11.16 10.95
CA LYS A 137 -4.08 -11.88 9.70
C LYS A 137 -2.71 -12.43 9.38
N VAL A 138 -2.64 -13.69 9.00
CA VAL A 138 -1.43 -14.32 8.47
C VAL A 138 -1.75 -14.90 7.12
N SER A 139 -0.89 -14.62 6.14
CA SER A 139 -1.02 -15.16 4.79
C SER A 139 0.31 -15.79 4.37
N THR A 140 0.26 -16.90 3.68
CA THR A 140 1.44 -17.54 3.10
C THR A 140 1.08 -18.17 1.76
N GLY A 141 1.98 -18.07 0.81
CA GLY A 141 1.72 -18.57 -0.54
C GLY A 141 2.92 -18.48 -1.47
N VAL A 142 2.62 -18.73 -2.73
CA VAL A 142 3.61 -18.62 -3.82
C VAL A 142 3.03 -17.67 -4.87
N GLN A 143 3.86 -16.73 -5.30
CA GLN A 143 3.55 -15.77 -6.36
C GLN A 143 4.43 -16.03 -7.58
N ALA A 144 3.83 -15.79 -8.76
CA ALA A 144 4.54 -15.71 -10.02
C ALA A 144 4.31 -14.31 -10.60
N ARG A 145 5.39 -13.65 -11.02
CA ARG A 145 5.37 -12.30 -11.58
C ARG A 145 6.02 -12.30 -12.96
N TYR A 146 5.31 -11.73 -13.91
CA TYR A 146 5.78 -11.49 -15.26
C TYR A 146 5.92 -9.99 -15.52
N ARG A 147 7.01 -9.59 -16.16
CA ARG A 147 7.33 -8.20 -16.55
C ARG A 147 7.25 -8.03 -18.06
N PRO A 148 6.06 -7.74 -18.63
CA PRO A 148 5.91 -7.50 -20.06
C PRO A 148 6.60 -6.22 -20.53
N ILE A 149 6.70 -5.22 -19.66
CA ILE A 149 7.40 -3.96 -19.92
C ILE A 149 8.49 -3.78 -18.85
N ASN A 150 9.72 -3.66 -19.30
CA ASN A 150 10.89 -3.44 -18.44
C ASN A 150 11.89 -2.54 -19.17
N THR A 151 11.56 -1.25 -19.26
CA THR A 151 12.40 -0.23 -19.86
C THR A 151 12.99 0.69 -18.80
N GLU A 152 13.80 1.65 -19.20
CA GLU A 152 14.36 2.65 -18.29
C GLU A 152 13.28 3.53 -17.64
N HIS A 153 12.25 3.88 -18.40
CA HIS A 153 11.18 4.78 -17.97
C HIS A 153 9.88 4.08 -17.58
N SER A 154 9.67 2.84 -18.01
CA SER A 154 8.40 2.14 -17.79
C SER A 154 8.63 0.72 -17.31
N LEU A 155 7.86 0.32 -16.31
CA LEU A 155 7.88 -1.02 -15.74
C LEU A 155 6.45 -1.49 -15.53
N MET A 156 6.11 -2.66 -16.06
CA MET A 156 4.81 -3.29 -15.84
C MET A 156 4.98 -4.66 -15.24
N PHE A 157 4.16 -4.97 -14.25
CA PHE A 157 4.07 -6.27 -13.63
C PHE A 157 2.67 -6.86 -13.82
N LEU A 158 2.63 -8.14 -14.13
CA LEU A 158 1.44 -8.98 -14.01
C LEU A 158 1.77 -10.05 -12.98
N THR A 159 0.99 -10.14 -11.91
CA THR A 159 1.25 -11.07 -10.81
C THR A 159 0.06 -11.99 -10.62
N THR A 160 0.33 -13.28 -10.41
CA THR A 160 -0.65 -14.25 -9.94
C THR A 160 -0.10 -14.96 -8.72
N ALA A 161 -0.96 -15.30 -7.76
CA ALA A 161 -0.58 -16.08 -6.60
C ALA A 161 -1.70 -17.00 -6.13
N LEU A 162 -1.29 -18.10 -5.51
CA LEU A 162 -2.16 -18.91 -4.69
C LEU A 162 -1.65 -18.84 -3.26
N PHE A 163 -2.53 -18.52 -2.31
CA PHE A 163 -2.14 -18.34 -0.92
C PHE A 163 -3.21 -18.82 0.06
N TYR A 164 -2.77 -19.25 1.23
CA TYR A 164 -3.60 -19.51 2.39
C TYR A 164 -3.67 -18.27 3.26
N GLU A 165 -4.85 -17.95 3.74
CA GLU A 165 -5.13 -16.79 4.60
C GLU A 165 -5.84 -17.22 5.87
N ALA A 166 -5.35 -16.76 7.01
CA ALA A 166 -5.95 -16.93 8.33
C ALA A 166 -6.19 -15.56 8.96
N GLU A 167 -7.44 -15.22 9.25
CA GLU A 167 -7.85 -13.94 9.85
C GLU A 167 -8.65 -14.17 11.12
N ASP A 168 -8.35 -13.40 12.16
CA ASP A 168 -9.08 -13.34 13.42
C ASP A 168 -9.55 -11.89 13.64
N TRP A 169 -10.85 -11.73 13.82
CA TRP A 169 -11.51 -10.43 13.89
C TRP A 169 -12.29 -10.28 15.18
N LYS A 170 -12.33 -9.07 15.73
CA LYS A 170 -13.25 -8.60 16.77
C LYS A 170 -14.33 -7.76 16.09
N ASN A 171 -15.59 -8.05 16.39
CA ASN A 171 -16.71 -7.23 15.93
C ASN A 171 -16.77 -5.94 16.75
N LEU A 172 -16.61 -4.80 16.07
CA LEU A 172 -16.65 -3.46 16.67
C LEU A 172 -17.96 -2.70 16.33
N SER A 173 -18.92 -3.35 15.65
CA SER A 173 -20.16 -2.68 15.21
C SER A 173 -21.09 -2.28 16.35
N GLY A 174 -20.92 -2.86 17.54
CA GLY A 174 -21.86 -2.69 18.67
C GLY A 174 -23.17 -3.48 18.50
N ASP A 175 -23.31 -4.21 17.39
CA ASP A 175 -24.48 -5.06 17.16
C ASP A 175 -24.40 -6.33 18.01
N THR A 176 -25.33 -6.44 18.97
CA THR A 176 -25.42 -7.58 19.91
C THR A 176 -25.95 -8.86 19.26
N LEU A 177 -26.55 -8.76 18.07
CA LEU A 177 -27.05 -9.93 17.33
C LEU A 177 -25.94 -10.61 16.53
N SER A 178 -24.85 -9.92 16.25
CA SER A 178 -23.70 -10.48 15.54
C SER A 178 -22.66 -11.04 16.50
N PRO A 179 -22.01 -12.17 16.16
CA PRO A 179 -20.95 -12.75 16.99
C PRO A 179 -19.85 -11.72 17.35
N PRO A 180 -19.32 -11.74 18.59
CA PRO A 180 -18.28 -10.79 19.03
C PRO A 180 -16.94 -11.02 18.31
N TYR A 181 -16.73 -12.22 17.75
CA TYR A 181 -15.53 -12.57 16.99
C TYR A 181 -15.90 -13.23 15.67
N GLY A 182 -15.10 -12.95 14.64
CA GLY A 182 -15.18 -13.57 13.31
C GLY A 182 -13.86 -14.23 12.95
N TYR A 183 -13.93 -15.38 12.28
CA TYR A 183 -12.76 -16.14 11.84
C TYR A 183 -12.89 -16.45 10.36
N ASN A 184 -11.77 -16.31 9.64
CA ASN A 184 -11.70 -16.67 8.24
C ASN A 184 -10.45 -17.52 8.00
N ARG A 185 -10.61 -18.65 7.32
CA ARG A 185 -9.54 -19.57 6.93
C ARG A 185 -9.82 -20.00 5.50
N ASN A 186 -9.06 -19.43 4.55
CA ASN A 186 -9.35 -19.64 3.14
C ASN A 186 -8.08 -19.77 2.29
N ILE A 187 -8.20 -20.54 1.20
CA ILE A 187 -7.28 -20.44 0.08
C ILE A 187 -7.82 -19.38 -0.87
N ARG A 188 -6.94 -18.48 -1.34
CA ARG A 188 -7.29 -17.41 -2.28
C ARG A 188 -6.39 -17.41 -3.49
N LEU A 189 -6.96 -17.05 -4.61
CA LEU A 189 -6.25 -16.64 -5.82
C LEU A 189 -6.03 -15.13 -5.76
N HIS A 190 -4.85 -14.68 -6.12
CA HIS A 190 -4.49 -13.27 -6.29
C HIS A 190 -4.12 -13.02 -7.75
N LEU A 191 -4.68 -11.97 -8.31
CA LEU A 191 -4.32 -11.42 -9.62
C LEU A 191 -4.04 -9.95 -9.43
N SER A 192 -2.92 -9.46 -9.94
CA SER A 192 -2.64 -8.03 -9.93
C SER A 192 -1.94 -7.56 -11.20
N THR A 193 -2.13 -6.28 -11.49
CA THR A 193 -1.35 -5.55 -12.48
C THR A 193 -0.84 -4.27 -11.84
N SER A 194 0.42 -3.94 -12.10
CA SER A 194 1.04 -2.71 -11.66
C SER A 194 1.82 -2.10 -12.80
N TYR A 195 1.61 -0.81 -13.04
CA TYR A 195 2.33 -0.04 -14.04
C TYR A 195 2.99 1.16 -13.40
N ARG A 196 4.31 1.27 -13.58
CA ARG A 196 5.14 2.38 -13.13
C ARG A 196 5.68 3.10 -14.34
N HIS A 197 5.62 4.45 -14.27
CA HIS A 197 6.16 5.30 -15.32
C HIS A 197 6.90 6.48 -14.72
N ARG A 198 8.12 6.73 -15.22
CA ARG A 198 8.93 7.88 -14.85
C ARG A 198 8.71 9.00 -15.84
N LEU A 199 8.22 10.14 -15.37
CA LEU A 199 7.96 11.36 -16.12
C LEU A 199 9.16 12.31 -15.95
N GLY A 200 10.09 12.25 -16.87
CA GLY A 200 11.36 12.94 -16.78
C GLY A 200 12.22 12.43 -15.62
N GLU A 201 13.04 13.29 -15.03
CA GLU A 201 13.98 12.90 -13.96
C GLU A 201 13.37 12.94 -12.56
N LYS A 202 12.32 13.74 -12.36
CA LYS A 202 11.80 14.07 -11.03
C LYS A 202 10.52 13.35 -10.63
N TRP A 203 9.70 12.97 -11.57
CA TRP A 203 8.38 12.39 -11.26
C TRP A 203 8.31 10.91 -11.60
N GLU A 204 7.71 10.16 -10.72
CA GLU A 204 7.36 8.76 -10.94
C GLU A 204 5.91 8.52 -10.50
N ILE A 205 5.13 7.89 -11.36
CA ILE A 205 3.76 7.47 -11.07
C ILE A 205 3.69 5.94 -11.10
N THR A 206 3.00 5.35 -10.12
CA THR A 206 2.71 3.91 -10.11
C THR A 206 1.22 3.71 -9.89
N ALA A 207 0.59 2.95 -10.77
CA ALA A 207 -0.81 2.53 -10.64
C ALA A 207 -0.88 1.01 -10.49
N THR A 208 -1.68 0.52 -9.55
CA THR A 208 -1.87 -0.91 -9.30
C THR A 208 -3.34 -1.25 -9.15
N ALA A 209 -3.74 -2.37 -9.73
CA ALA A 209 -5.05 -2.98 -9.51
C ALA A 209 -4.87 -4.42 -9.03
N ILE A 210 -5.67 -4.83 -8.05
CA ILE A 210 -5.59 -6.13 -7.41
C ILE A 210 -6.99 -6.75 -7.34
N HIS A 211 -7.05 -8.05 -7.60
CA HIS A 211 -8.21 -8.90 -7.36
C HIS A 211 -7.78 -10.12 -6.55
N GLN A 212 -8.45 -10.36 -5.41
CA GLN A 212 -8.25 -11.55 -4.58
C GLN A 212 -9.57 -12.24 -4.35
N ALA A 213 -9.65 -13.54 -4.58
CA ALA A 213 -10.89 -14.28 -4.42
C ALA A 213 -10.63 -15.72 -3.97
N ASN A 214 -11.61 -16.29 -3.27
CA ASN A 214 -11.66 -17.74 -3.12
C ASN A 214 -11.98 -18.37 -4.48
N PRO A 215 -11.22 -19.36 -4.98
CA PRO A 215 -11.46 -19.98 -6.29
C PRO A 215 -12.88 -20.51 -6.49
N ARG A 216 -13.53 -20.98 -5.41
CA ARG A 216 -14.91 -21.48 -5.45
C ARG A 216 -15.95 -20.36 -5.55
N TYR A 217 -15.64 -19.15 -5.07
CA TYR A 217 -16.55 -18.00 -4.97
C TYR A 217 -15.95 -16.76 -5.58
N TYR A 218 -15.48 -16.88 -6.82
CA TYR A 218 -14.58 -15.94 -7.49
C TYR A 218 -15.05 -14.47 -7.49
N PHE A 219 -16.36 -14.23 -7.62
CA PHE A 219 -16.92 -12.88 -7.63
C PHE A 219 -17.68 -12.53 -6.33
N SER A 220 -18.34 -13.50 -5.69
CA SER A 220 -19.19 -13.24 -4.53
C SER A 220 -18.42 -13.08 -3.23
N ARG A 221 -17.20 -13.59 -3.13
CA ARG A 221 -16.30 -13.44 -1.97
C ARG A 221 -14.94 -12.94 -2.43
N ALA A 222 -14.97 -11.81 -3.11
CA ALA A 222 -13.80 -11.19 -3.70
C ALA A 222 -13.41 -9.90 -2.97
N ARG A 223 -12.12 -9.57 -3.04
CA ARG A 223 -11.57 -8.27 -2.68
C ARG A 223 -10.98 -7.64 -3.93
N PHE A 224 -11.35 -6.40 -4.17
CA PHE A 224 -10.80 -5.56 -5.23
C PHE A 224 -9.99 -4.46 -4.58
N GLY A 225 -8.82 -4.18 -5.11
CA GLY A 225 -7.97 -3.11 -4.63
C GLY A 225 -7.41 -2.28 -5.77
N GLY A 226 -7.19 -1.01 -5.50
CA GLY A 226 -6.46 -0.12 -6.37
C GLY A 226 -5.54 0.79 -5.60
N ALA A 227 -4.40 1.12 -6.18
CA ALA A 227 -3.45 2.05 -5.61
C ALA A 227 -2.89 2.98 -6.67
N LEU A 228 -2.68 4.24 -6.30
CA LEU A 228 -2.00 5.24 -7.08
C LEU A 228 -0.92 5.87 -6.19
N ASP A 229 0.34 5.77 -6.63
CA ASP A 229 1.47 6.40 -5.98
C ASP A 229 2.06 7.46 -6.90
N LEU A 230 2.32 8.64 -6.34
CA LEU A 230 3.01 9.72 -7.01
C LEU A 230 4.27 10.05 -6.19
N LYS A 231 5.44 9.94 -6.81
CA LYS A 231 6.72 10.22 -6.18
C LYS A 231 7.40 11.39 -6.88
N PHE A 232 7.89 12.33 -6.09
CA PHE A 232 8.72 13.45 -6.54
C PHE A 232 10.12 13.30 -5.96
N HIS A 233 11.13 13.16 -6.81
CA HIS A 233 12.53 13.04 -6.42
C HIS A 233 13.11 14.42 -6.14
N LEU A 234 13.39 14.73 -4.88
CA LEU A 234 14.10 15.94 -4.46
C LEU A 234 15.59 15.83 -4.73
N SER A 235 16.15 14.62 -4.51
CA SER A 235 17.52 14.24 -4.79
C SER A 235 17.61 12.77 -5.18
N LYS A 236 18.82 12.22 -5.34
CA LYS A 236 19.05 10.79 -5.58
C LYS A 236 18.65 9.92 -4.38
N VAL A 237 18.61 10.50 -3.18
CA VAL A 237 18.37 9.80 -1.92
C VAL A 237 17.01 10.17 -1.31
N VAL A 238 16.55 11.40 -1.50
CA VAL A 238 15.36 11.94 -0.84
C VAL A 238 14.25 12.19 -1.85
N GLY A 239 13.03 11.76 -1.51
CA GLY A 239 11.83 11.99 -2.29
C GLY A 239 10.60 12.27 -1.42
N LEU A 240 9.62 12.91 -2.03
CA LEU A 240 8.26 13.02 -1.49
C LEU A 240 7.39 12.00 -2.19
N ARG A 241 6.58 11.25 -1.43
CA ARG A 241 5.67 10.23 -1.95
C ARG A 241 4.26 10.48 -1.45
N GLY A 242 3.31 10.66 -2.37
CA GLY A 242 1.87 10.65 -2.11
C GLY A 242 1.29 9.31 -2.53
N THR A 243 0.42 8.71 -1.71
CA THR A 243 -0.24 7.46 -2.02
C THR A 243 -1.75 7.58 -1.82
N TYR A 244 -2.51 7.06 -2.76
CA TYR A 244 -3.95 6.84 -2.63
C TYR A 244 -4.24 5.36 -2.85
N ARG A 245 -5.03 4.75 -1.97
CA ARG A 245 -5.41 3.34 -2.05
C ARG A 245 -6.89 3.20 -1.76
N PHE A 246 -7.52 2.23 -2.40
CA PHE A 246 -8.85 1.78 -2.02
C PHE A 246 -8.91 0.26 -2.01
N ILE A 247 -9.82 -0.28 -1.19
CA ILE A 247 -10.15 -1.70 -1.14
C ILE A 247 -11.66 -1.84 -1.01
N TYR A 248 -12.20 -2.72 -1.81
CA TYR A 248 -13.59 -3.12 -1.75
C TYR A 248 -13.67 -4.63 -1.45
N ASP A 249 -14.23 -4.99 -0.29
CA ASP A 249 -14.49 -6.38 0.11
C ASP A 249 -15.98 -6.67 -0.06
N THR A 250 -16.30 -7.65 -0.92
CA THR A 250 -17.68 -8.01 -1.19
C THR A 250 -18.36 -8.72 0.00
N SER A 251 -17.56 -9.41 0.85
CA SER A 251 -18.03 -10.22 1.97
C SER A 251 -17.07 -10.10 3.17
N PRO A 252 -17.11 -9.00 3.93
CA PRO A 252 -16.30 -8.83 5.13
C PRO A 252 -16.60 -9.90 6.18
N VAL A 253 -15.57 -10.28 6.95
CA VAL A 253 -15.67 -11.34 7.99
C VAL A 253 -16.55 -10.91 9.16
N VAL A 254 -16.55 -9.62 9.46
CA VAL A 254 -17.41 -8.99 10.49
C VAL A 254 -18.16 -7.81 9.88
N PRO A 255 -19.28 -7.35 10.48
CA PRO A 255 -20.01 -6.19 10.02
C PRO A 255 -19.12 -4.96 9.99
N MET A 256 -18.77 -4.48 8.78
CA MET A 256 -17.96 -3.29 8.54
C MET A 256 -18.25 -2.69 7.16
N ARG A 257 -17.70 -1.50 6.91
CA ARG A 257 -17.77 -0.89 5.58
C ARG A 257 -17.08 -1.76 4.53
N LYS A 258 -17.76 -2.02 3.42
CA LYS A 258 -17.21 -2.80 2.31
C LYS A 258 -16.11 -2.08 1.54
N MET A 259 -16.15 -0.74 1.50
CA MET A 259 -15.17 0.08 0.80
C MET A 259 -14.35 0.88 1.80
N LEU A 260 -13.03 0.79 1.67
CA LEU A 260 -12.03 1.51 2.47
C LEU A 260 -11.13 2.30 1.53
N THR A 261 -10.78 3.52 1.91
CA THR A 261 -9.88 4.41 1.16
C THR A 261 -8.80 4.95 2.07
N PHE A 262 -7.60 5.17 1.52
CA PHE A 262 -6.43 5.63 2.25
C PHE A 262 -5.67 6.66 1.43
N THR A 263 -5.26 7.73 2.07
CA THR A 263 -4.40 8.75 1.47
C THR A 263 -3.28 9.07 2.44
N ASN A 264 -2.04 8.97 1.98
CA ASN A 264 -0.87 9.25 2.79
C ASN A 264 0.14 10.08 2.00
N ALA A 265 0.95 10.87 2.72
CA ALA A 265 2.10 11.56 2.16
C ALA A 265 3.31 11.32 3.07
N TYR A 266 4.47 10.99 2.47
CA TYR A 266 5.69 10.63 3.18
C TYR A 266 6.90 11.35 2.62
N LEU A 267 7.87 11.61 3.49
CA LEU A 267 9.26 11.80 3.09
C LEU A 267 9.91 10.41 2.98
N GLU A 268 10.48 10.09 1.82
CA GLU A 268 11.11 8.80 1.55
C GLU A 268 12.62 8.98 1.41
N ILE A 269 13.39 8.11 2.05
CA ILE A 269 14.85 8.04 1.96
C ILE A 269 15.20 6.69 1.31
N ALA A 270 16.00 6.72 0.23
CA ALA A 270 16.51 5.55 -0.48
C ALA A 270 18.01 5.39 -0.23
N PHE A 271 18.50 4.14 -0.10
CA PHE A 271 19.91 3.79 0.12
C PHE A 271 20.31 2.54 -0.63
#